data_6995af8a197acb78ec24e168cafb9336
#
_entry.id   6995af8a197acb78ec24e168cafb9336
#
_cell.length_a   1.000
_cell.length_b   1.000
_cell.length_c   1.000
_cell.angle_alpha   90.00
_cell.angle_beta   90.00
_cell.angle_gamma   90.00
#
_symmetry.space_group_name_H-M   'P 1'
#
loop_
_entity.id
_entity.type
_entity.pdbx_description
1 polymer ?
#
loop_
_entity_poly.entity_id
_entity_poly.type
_entity_poly.pdbx_seq_one_letter_code
_entity_poly.pdbx_strand_id
1 'polypeptide(L)'
;GKGDSTYTLPAFGNPLKDLHDKLRITNSRKANNEMTAADSATLKLAGSFIDSSEQFLRISMSMADVGTQELLPIVDSIKLNANRILNGINSLDINDSSKAPYRITVTGTSSTFLEGSRFIINGLKESIFWAFLLIALCMLYLFRSARILLCSLIPNLIPLVITAGIMGWAGVPLKPSTVLVFSVALGIAIDITIRFLVNYKQELPLYSNNIQETVSVTIKNTGLSIVYTALVLIAGFVIFCASSFGGTIALGWLTSVTLLVATFTNLVLLPVLLLFFAPKKK
;
A
#
# COMPACT_ATOMS: atom_id res chain seq x y z
N GLY A 1 -29.91 0.36 -6.91
CA GLY A 1 -30.51 1.50 -7.54
C GLY A 1 -29.42 2.47 -7.88
N LYS A 2 -29.11 2.63 -9.18
CA LYS A 2 -28.24 3.67 -9.69
C LYS A 2 -28.93 5.01 -9.43
N GLY A 3 -28.48 5.78 -8.47
CA GLY A 3 -28.86 7.16 -8.27
C GLY A 3 -27.91 8.03 -9.08
N ASP A 4 -28.37 8.57 -10.17
CA ASP A 4 -27.77 9.69 -10.87
C ASP A 4 -27.80 10.89 -9.93
N SER A 5 -26.73 11.08 -9.16
CA SER A 5 -26.55 12.30 -8.36
C SER A 5 -25.76 13.31 -9.19
N THR A 6 -26.41 13.91 -10.17
CA THR A 6 -26.00 15.23 -10.65
C THR A 6 -26.24 16.22 -9.48
N TYR A 7 -25.22 16.42 -8.67
CA TYR A 7 -25.23 17.55 -7.70
C TYR A 7 -25.17 18.84 -8.53
N THR A 8 -26.33 19.37 -8.88
CA THR A 8 -26.43 20.76 -9.24
C THR A 8 -26.12 21.56 -7.98
N LEU A 9 -24.96 22.21 -7.96
CA LEU A 9 -24.66 23.22 -6.93
C LEU A 9 -25.87 24.19 -6.88
N PRO A 10 -26.47 24.43 -5.70
CA PRO A 10 -27.50 25.47 -5.60
C PRO A 10 -26.90 26.76 -6.15
N ALA A 11 -27.71 27.52 -6.90
CA ALA A 11 -27.33 28.81 -7.44
C ALA A 11 -27.18 29.81 -6.27
N PHE A 12 -26.08 29.66 -5.53
CA PHE A 12 -25.65 30.70 -4.60
C PHE A 12 -25.18 31.87 -5.45
N GLY A 13 -25.75 33.05 -5.23
CA GLY A 13 -25.17 34.28 -5.66
C GLY A 13 -23.69 34.29 -5.26
N ASN A 14 -22.83 34.79 -6.07
CA ASN A 14 -21.37 34.62 -6.05
C ASN A 14 -20.80 34.80 -4.61
N PRO A 15 -20.68 33.73 -3.79
CA PRO A 15 -20.37 33.86 -2.35
C PRO A 15 -18.99 34.44 -2.10
N LEU A 16 -18.10 34.34 -3.09
CA LEU A 16 -16.78 34.93 -3.07
C LEU A 16 -16.86 36.45 -3.23
N LYS A 17 -17.78 36.99 -4.05
CA LYS A 17 -17.99 38.40 -4.22
C LYS A 17 -18.60 39.04 -2.94
N ASP A 18 -19.60 38.35 -2.36
CA ASP A 18 -20.21 38.79 -1.10
C ASP A 18 -19.21 38.78 0.06
N LEU A 19 -18.32 37.79 0.12
CA LEU A 19 -17.24 37.71 1.11
C LEU A 19 -16.22 38.84 0.89
N HIS A 20 -15.81 39.08 -0.35
CA HIS A 20 -14.87 40.14 -0.71
C HIS A 20 -15.45 41.52 -0.38
N ASP A 21 -16.72 41.79 -0.71
CA ASP A 21 -17.36 43.04 -0.43
C ASP A 21 -17.52 43.29 1.10
N LYS A 22 -17.87 42.25 1.87
CA LYS A 22 -17.88 42.30 3.33
C LYS A 22 -16.50 42.56 3.91
N LEU A 23 -15.47 41.90 3.42
CA LEU A 23 -14.08 42.10 3.87
C LEU A 23 -13.60 43.51 3.57
N ARG A 24 -13.91 44.06 2.39
CA ARG A 24 -13.57 45.42 1.99
C ARG A 24 -14.21 46.46 2.92
N ILE A 25 -15.51 46.29 3.22
CA ILE A 25 -16.23 47.14 4.15
C ILE A 25 -15.63 47.07 5.57
N THR A 26 -15.32 45.84 6.04
CA THR A 26 -14.75 45.62 7.37
C THR A 26 -13.33 46.20 7.49
N ASN A 27 -12.50 46.07 6.46
CA ASN A 27 -11.17 46.64 6.41
C ASN A 27 -11.22 48.17 6.39
N SER A 28 -12.19 48.77 5.68
CA SER A 28 -12.42 50.22 5.71
C SER A 28 -12.83 50.74 7.11
N ARG A 29 -13.71 50.01 7.81
CA ARG A 29 -14.09 50.34 9.20
C ARG A 29 -12.93 50.14 10.19
N LYS A 30 -12.07 49.17 9.97
CA LYS A 30 -10.85 48.97 10.76
C LYS A 30 -9.90 50.15 10.61
N ALA A 31 -9.76 50.70 9.41
CA ALA A 31 -8.93 51.88 9.15
C ALA A 31 -9.49 53.14 9.84
N ASN A 32 -10.82 53.25 9.99
CA ASN A 32 -11.51 54.38 10.63
C ASN A 32 -11.74 54.22 12.14
N ASN A 33 -11.23 53.16 12.78
CA ASN A 33 -11.41 52.86 14.21
C ASN A 33 -12.88 52.63 14.65
N GLU A 34 -13.79 52.26 13.71
CA GLU A 34 -15.22 52.03 13.94
C GLU A 34 -15.58 50.55 13.97
N MET A 35 -14.72 49.69 14.54
CA MET A 35 -14.93 48.24 14.56
C MET A 35 -16.03 47.86 15.52
N THR A 36 -17.02 47.09 15.01
CA THR A 36 -18.04 46.42 15.82
C THR A 36 -17.60 45.01 16.19
N ALA A 37 -18.26 44.38 17.19
CA ALA A 37 -18.00 42.99 17.56
C ALA A 37 -18.26 42.04 16.40
N ALA A 38 -19.26 42.36 15.53
CA ALA A 38 -19.56 41.58 14.33
C ALA A 38 -18.42 41.69 13.28
N ASP A 39 -17.81 42.82 13.13
CA ASP A 39 -16.66 43.03 12.23
C ASP A 39 -15.44 42.20 12.70
N SER A 40 -15.19 42.17 14.01
CA SER A 40 -14.13 41.37 14.60
C SER A 40 -14.35 39.84 14.37
N ALA A 41 -15.59 39.39 14.47
CA ALA A 41 -15.95 38.00 14.18
C ALA A 41 -15.77 37.68 12.69
N THR A 42 -16.15 38.62 11.80
CA THR A 42 -15.99 38.44 10.34
C THR A 42 -14.50 38.39 9.96
N LEU A 43 -13.64 39.23 10.55
CA LEU A 43 -12.19 39.15 10.31
C LEU A 43 -11.56 37.87 10.83
N LYS A 44 -11.98 37.38 11.99
CA LYS A 44 -11.52 36.07 12.51
C LYS A 44 -11.93 34.95 11.60
N LEU A 45 -13.16 34.93 11.10
CA LEU A 45 -13.63 33.94 10.13
C LEU A 45 -12.87 34.06 8.81
N ALA A 46 -12.71 35.24 8.27
CA ALA A 46 -11.95 35.47 7.04
C ALA A 46 -10.48 35.02 7.16
N GLY A 47 -9.84 35.32 8.31
CA GLY A 47 -8.48 34.87 8.60
C GLY A 47 -8.30 33.33 8.70
N SER A 48 -9.40 32.57 8.82
CA SER A 48 -9.36 31.13 8.73
C SER A 48 -9.24 30.61 7.29
N PHE A 49 -9.63 31.43 6.31
CA PHE A 49 -9.68 31.05 4.89
C PHE A 49 -8.70 31.82 4.02
N ILE A 50 -8.32 33.01 4.42
CA ILE A 50 -7.41 33.90 3.67
C ILE A 50 -6.22 34.23 4.57
N ASP A 51 -5.03 34.10 4.02
CA ASP A 51 -3.80 34.47 4.71
C ASP A 51 -3.70 36.00 4.89
N SER A 52 -2.95 36.44 5.90
CA SER A 52 -2.71 37.86 6.20
C SER A 52 -2.05 38.64 5.06
N SER A 53 -1.34 37.94 4.16
CA SER A 53 -0.74 38.51 2.94
C SER A 53 -1.68 38.50 1.74
N GLU A 54 -2.91 37.97 1.88
CA GLU A 54 -3.93 37.81 0.81
C GLU A 54 -3.44 37.01 -0.42
N GLN A 55 -2.35 36.23 -0.26
CA GLN A 55 -1.77 35.43 -1.33
C GLN A 55 -2.32 34.01 -1.37
N PHE A 56 -2.86 33.50 -0.25
CA PHE A 56 -3.36 32.16 -0.12
C PHE A 56 -4.83 32.15 0.30
N LEU A 57 -5.64 31.42 -0.47
CA LEU A 57 -7.05 31.13 -0.17
C LEU A 57 -7.23 29.66 0.13
N ARG A 58 -7.81 29.32 1.28
CA ARG A 58 -8.17 27.96 1.67
C ARG A 58 -9.63 27.67 1.39
N ILE A 59 -9.89 26.64 0.59
CA ILE A 59 -11.23 26.08 0.37
C ILE A 59 -11.29 24.74 1.13
N SER A 60 -12.19 24.64 2.11
CA SER A 60 -12.41 23.41 2.88
C SER A 60 -13.63 22.67 2.32
N MET A 61 -13.43 21.40 2.01
CA MET A 61 -14.50 20.50 1.55
C MET A 61 -14.60 19.31 2.48
N SER A 62 -15.81 18.90 2.82
CA SER A 62 -16.08 17.66 3.54
C SER A 62 -16.51 16.61 2.54
N MET A 63 -15.93 15.41 2.65
CA MET A 63 -16.25 14.27 1.80
C MET A 63 -16.76 13.12 2.65
N ALA A 64 -17.55 12.23 2.04
CA ALA A 64 -17.86 10.94 2.64
C ALA A 64 -16.57 10.10 2.81
N ASP A 65 -16.54 9.21 3.80
CA ASP A 65 -15.45 8.26 3.98
C ASP A 65 -15.49 7.23 2.85
N VAL A 66 -14.65 7.44 1.85
CA VAL A 66 -14.46 6.54 0.72
C VAL A 66 -13.12 5.84 0.84
N GLY A 67 -13.06 4.59 0.39
CA GLY A 67 -11.82 3.81 0.40
C GLY A 67 -10.69 4.48 -0.40
N THR A 68 -9.44 4.16 -0.03
CA THR A 68 -8.23 4.76 -0.65
C THR A 68 -8.21 4.63 -2.18
N GLN A 69 -8.81 3.56 -2.73
CA GLN A 69 -8.88 3.34 -4.18
C GLN A 69 -9.85 4.28 -4.88
N GLU A 70 -10.98 4.62 -4.25
CA GLU A 70 -11.98 5.54 -4.80
C GLU A 70 -11.57 7.01 -4.58
N LEU A 71 -10.85 7.30 -3.52
CA LEU A 71 -10.36 8.65 -3.21
C LEU A 71 -9.39 9.18 -4.28
N LEU A 72 -8.59 8.31 -4.88
CA LEU A 72 -7.61 8.66 -5.90
C LEU A 72 -8.20 9.36 -7.12
N PRO A 73 -9.15 8.74 -7.85
CA PRO A 73 -9.75 9.36 -9.03
C PRO A 73 -10.52 10.64 -8.68
N ILE A 74 -11.07 10.73 -7.47
CA ILE A 74 -11.76 11.95 -7.00
C ILE A 74 -10.76 13.11 -6.87
N VAL A 75 -9.65 12.90 -6.16
CA VAL A 75 -8.60 13.93 -5.98
C VAL A 75 -7.99 14.33 -7.33
N ASP A 76 -7.72 13.37 -8.22
CA ASP A 76 -7.18 13.67 -9.55
C ASP A 76 -8.20 14.44 -10.40
N SER A 77 -9.48 14.11 -10.33
CA SER A 77 -10.55 14.84 -11.01
C SER A 77 -10.69 16.28 -10.48
N ILE A 78 -10.59 16.48 -9.17
CA ILE A 78 -10.59 17.81 -8.57
C ILE A 78 -9.40 18.62 -9.07
N LYS A 79 -8.19 18.05 -9.05
CA LYS A 79 -6.96 18.71 -9.55
C LYS A 79 -7.09 19.08 -11.02
N LEU A 80 -7.58 18.17 -11.87
CA LEU A 80 -7.75 18.41 -13.31
C LEU A 80 -8.75 19.51 -13.61
N ASN A 81 -9.93 19.46 -12.99
CA ASN A 81 -10.98 20.48 -13.21
C ASN A 81 -10.57 21.84 -12.67
N ALA A 82 -9.94 21.88 -11.50
CA ALA A 82 -9.46 23.10 -10.91
C ALA A 82 -8.33 23.74 -11.75
N ASN A 83 -7.38 22.94 -12.25
CA ASN A 83 -6.33 23.45 -13.14
C ASN A 83 -6.92 23.94 -14.48
N ARG A 84 -7.97 23.29 -15.01
CA ARG A 84 -8.65 23.76 -16.22
C ARG A 84 -9.28 25.15 -16.03
N ILE A 85 -9.95 25.36 -14.90
CA ILE A 85 -10.55 26.65 -14.55
C ILE A 85 -9.45 27.71 -14.35
N LEU A 86 -8.39 27.39 -13.61
CA LEU A 86 -7.29 28.31 -13.34
C LEU A 86 -6.50 28.67 -14.60
N ASN A 87 -6.27 27.71 -15.49
CA ASN A 87 -5.63 27.99 -16.77
C ASN A 87 -6.47 28.94 -17.65
N GLY A 88 -7.80 28.79 -17.60
CA GLY A 88 -8.71 29.76 -18.25
C GLY A 88 -8.57 31.16 -17.64
N ILE A 89 -8.49 31.27 -16.33
CA ILE A 89 -8.31 32.57 -15.62
C ILE A 89 -6.91 33.13 -15.91
N ASN A 90 -5.86 32.33 -15.80
CA ASN A 90 -4.49 32.75 -16.07
C ASN A 90 -4.30 33.24 -17.52
N SER A 91 -5.05 32.65 -18.48
CA SER A 91 -5.03 33.09 -19.89
C SER A 91 -5.75 34.40 -20.14
N LEU A 92 -6.69 34.78 -19.29
CA LEU A 92 -7.38 36.09 -19.35
C LEU A 92 -6.56 37.23 -18.74
N ASP A 93 -5.68 36.89 -17.78
CA ASP A 93 -4.84 37.91 -17.04
C ASP A 93 -3.47 38.15 -17.73
N ILE A 94 -3.26 37.69 -18.98
CA ILE A 94 -1.99 37.81 -19.71
C ILE A 94 -1.54 39.30 -19.89
N ASN A 95 -2.44 40.25 -19.75
CA ASN A 95 -2.11 41.66 -19.91
C ASN A 95 -1.42 42.28 -18.67
N ASP A 96 -1.34 41.60 -17.55
CA ASP A 96 -0.68 42.08 -16.34
C ASP A 96 0.51 41.17 -15.97
N SER A 97 1.65 41.43 -16.63
CA SER A 97 2.91 40.65 -16.44
C SER A 97 3.47 40.70 -15.02
N SER A 98 2.84 41.46 -14.09
CA SER A 98 3.27 41.57 -12.70
C SER A 98 2.66 40.52 -11.77
N LYS A 99 1.63 39.76 -12.20
CA LYS A 99 0.95 38.79 -11.36
C LYS A 99 1.47 37.39 -11.61
N ALA A 100 1.86 36.73 -10.52
CA ALA A 100 2.17 35.28 -10.57
C ALA A 100 0.93 34.45 -10.94
N PRO A 101 1.07 33.37 -11.74
CA PRO A 101 -0.08 32.56 -12.13
C PRO A 101 -0.70 31.87 -10.91
N TYR A 102 -2.02 31.80 -10.87
CA TYR A 102 -2.74 31.09 -9.84
C TYR A 102 -2.39 29.60 -9.86
N ARG A 103 -2.11 29.06 -8.68
CA ARG A 103 -1.76 27.65 -8.48
C ARG A 103 -2.68 27.03 -7.43
N ILE A 104 -3.15 25.81 -7.71
CA ILE A 104 -3.93 25.03 -6.76
C ILE A 104 -3.10 23.94 -6.12
N THR A 105 -3.22 23.78 -4.80
CA THR A 105 -2.62 22.69 -4.05
C THR A 105 -3.73 22.00 -3.25
N VAL A 106 -3.98 20.74 -3.54
CA VAL A 106 -4.90 19.92 -2.75
C VAL A 106 -4.14 19.39 -1.57
N THR A 107 -4.61 19.69 -0.35
CA THR A 107 -3.98 19.28 0.90
C THR A 107 -5.05 18.82 1.90
N GLY A 108 -4.63 18.38 3.05
CA GLY A 108 -5.52 17.89 4.11
C GLY A 108 -5.18 16.48 4.53
N THR A 109 -5.75 16.04 5.66
CA THR A 109 -5.45 14.73 6.27
C THR A 109 -5.67 13.58 5.29
N SER A 110 -6.77 13.61 4.53
CA SER A 110 -7.08 12.55 3.54
C SER A 110 -6.07 12.51 2.38
N SER A 111 -5.67 13.68 1.86
CA SER A 111 -4.67 13.77 0.77
C SER A 111 -3.30 13.30 1.25
N THR A 112 -2.86 13.75 2.43
CA THR A 112 -1.58 13.36 3.03
C THR A 112 -1.55 11.86 3.34
N PHE A 113 -2.64 11.31 3.87
CA PHE A 113 -2.76 9.86 4.11
C PHE A 113 -2.69 9.07 2.79
N LEU A 114 -3.32 9.56 1.74
CA LEU A 114 -3.31 8.93 0.42
C LEU A 114 -1.90 8.91 -0.18
N GLU A 115 -1.20 10.04 -0.15
CA GLU A 115 0.18 10.14 -0.65
C GLU A 115 1.14 9.28 0.18
N GLY A 116 1.01 9.29 1.51
CA GLY A 116 1.77 8.43 2.42
C GLY A 116 1.52 6.94 2.16
N SER A 117 0.27 6.54 1.98
CA SER A 117 -0.09 5.16 1.66
C SER A 117 0.50 4.72 0.32
N ARG A 118 0.43 5.56 -0.71
CA ARG A 118 1.04 5.29 -2.03
C ARG A 118 2.56 5.14 -1.93
N PHE A 119 3.21 6.04 -1.21
CA PHE A 119 4.66 5.99 -1.01
C PHE A 119 5.08 4.68 -0.34
N ILE A 120 4.39 4.29 0.74
CA ILE A 120 4.66 3.04 1.45
C ILE A 120 4.41 1.83 0.55
N ILE A 121 3.28 1.76 -0.17
CA ILE A 121 2.96 0.64 -1.06
C ILE A 121 3.99 0.51 -2.18
N ASN A 122 4.40 1.61 -2.80
CA ASN A 122 5.40 1.59 -3.86
C ASN A 122 6.79 1.20 -3.32
N GLY A 123 7.20 1.76 -2.18
CA GLY A 123 8.44 1.38 -1.51
C GLY A 123 8.47 -0.09 -1.12
N LEU A 124 7.35 -0.64 -0.63
CA LEU A 124 7.25 -2.07 -0.31
C LEU A 124 7.31 -2.96 -1.56
N LYS A 125 6.68 -2.59 -2.66
CA LYS A 125 6.80 -3.32 -3.94
C LYS A 125 8.25 -3.38 -4.41
N GLU A 126 8.94 -2.27 -4.37
CA GLU A 126 10.35 -2.17 -4.73
C GLU A 126 11.23 -3.00 -3.79
N SER A 127 10.98 -2.92 -2.49
CA SER A 127 11.69 -3.72 -1.48
C SER A 127 11.50 -5.21 -1.67
N ILE A 128 10.28 -5.67 -1.97
CA ILE A 128 9.98 -7.09 -2.23
C ILE A 128 10.74 -7.56 -3.47
N PHE A 129 10.78 -6.75 -4.54
CA PHE A 129 11.53 -7.09 -5.74
C PHE A 129 13.03 -7.26 -5.45
N TRP A 130 13.64 -6.29 -4.76
CA TRP A 130 15.06 -6.35 -4.39
C TRP A 130 15.37 -7.49 -3.42
N ALA A 131 14.49 -7.74 -2.45
CA ALA A 131 14.62 -8.87 -1.53
C ALA A 131 14.58 -10.20 -2.29
N PHE A 132 13.63 -10.36 -3.21
CA PHE A 132 13.51 -11.56 -4.02
C PHE A 132 14.74 -11.79 -4.91
N LEU A 133 15.26 -10.73 -5.52
CA LEU A 133 16.49 -10.78 -6.32
C LEU A 133 17.71 -11.18 -5.47
N LEU A 134 17.87 -10.56 -4.29
CA LEU A 134 18.97 -10.87 -3.37
C LEU A 134 18.91 -12.32 -2.90
N ILE A 135 17.72 -12.80 -2.56
CA ILE A 135 17.49 -14.19 -2.14
C ILE A 135 17.83 -15.14 -3.29
N ALA A 136 17.40 -14.84 -4.51
CA ALA A 136 17.71 -15.65 -5.69
C ALA A 136 19.24 -15.72 -5.90
N LEU A 137 19.97 -14.62 -5.74
CA LEU A 137 21.41 -14.59 -5.82
C LEU A 137 22.08 -15.42 -4.71
N CYS A 138 21.62 -15.28 -3.47
CA CYS A 138 22.12 -16.08 -2.34
C CYS A 138 21.90 -17.58 -2.57
N MET A 139 20.72 -17.96 -3.05
CA MET A 139 20.39 -19.35 -3.37
C MET A 139 21.24 -19.88 -4.53
N LEU A 140 21.44 -19.06 -5.57
CA LEU A 140 22.33 -19.44 -6.69
C LEU A 140 23.77 -19.66 -6.22
N TYR A 141 24.28 -18.77 -5.36
CA TYR A 141 25.61 -18.90 -4.77
C TYR A 141 25.74 -20.18 -3.92
N LEU A 142 24.74 -20.45 -3.08
CA LEU A 142 24.74 -21.58 -2.15
C LEU A 142 24.65 -22.95 -2.88
N PHE A 143 23.76 -23.06 -3.86
CA PHE A 143 23.48 -24.32 -4.55
C PHE A 143 24.21 -24.48 -5.86
N ARG A 144 24.75 -23.42 -6.44
CA ARG A 144 25.48 -23.39 -7.72
C ARG A 144 24.74 -24.10 -8.86
N SER A 145 23.43 -24.08 -8.82
CA SER A 145 22.55 -24.74 -9.79
C SER A 145 21.31 -23.94 -10.06
N ALA A 146 21.16 -23.42 -11.28
CA ALA A 146 19.97 -22.67 -11.69
C ALA A 146 18.69 -23.53 -11.64
N ARG A 147 18.79 -24.86 -11.80
CA ARG A 147 17.63 -25.77 -11.71
C ARG A 147 17.09 -25.82 -10.30
N ILE A 148 17.96 -25.97 -9.30
CA ILE A 148 17.55 -25.96 -7.88
C ILE A 148 16.99 -24.61 -7.51
N LEU A 149 17.56 -23.52 -8.04
CA LEU A 149 17.03 -22.18 -7.84
C LEU A 149 15.57 -22.06 -8.32
N LEU A 150 15.27 -22.49 -9.56
CA LEU A 150 13.91 -22.46 -10.09
C LEU A 150 12.96 -23.34 -9.26
N CYS A 151 13.40 -24.53 -8.86
CA CYS A 151 12.62 -25.41 -7.98
C CYS A 151 12.33 -24.78 -6.63
N SER A 152 13.18 -23.91 -6.13
CA SER A 152 13.00 -23.22 -4.84
C SER A 152 12.13 -21.98 -4.94
N LEU A 153 12.15 -21.25 -6.05
CA LEU A 153 11.40 -20.01 -6.22
C LEU A 153 9.91 -20.26 -6.46
N ILE A 154 9.57 -21.31 -7.23
CA ILE A 154 8.16 -21.62 -7.56
C ILE A 154 7.30 -21.86 -6.30
N PRO A 155 7.69 -22.74 -5.35
CA PRO A 155 6.91 -22.95 -4.13
C PRO A 155 6.73 -21.71 -3.27
N ASN A 156 7.63 -20.74 -3.37
CA ASN A 156 7.56 -19.47 -2.61
C ASN A 156 6.67 -18.42 -3.26
N LEU A 157 6.50 -18.46 -4.58
CA LEU A 157 5.60 -17.56 -5.30
C LEU A 157 4.13 -17.97 -5.17
N ILE A 158 3.83 -19.26 -5.15
CA ILE A 158 2.45 -19.78 -5.10
C ILE A 158 1.68 -19.25 -3.89
N PRO A 159 2.19 -19.28 -2.65
CA PRO A 159 1.48 -18.75 -1.50
C PRO A 159 1.14 -17.27 -1.65
N LEU A 160 2.03 -16.48 -2.24
CA LEU A 160 1.80 -15.04 -2.46
C LEU A 160 0.68 -14.79 -3.46
N VAL A 161 0.66 -15.56 -4.57
CA VAL A 161 -0.41 -15.48 -5.57
C VAL A 161 -1.75 -15.91 -4.98
N ILE A 162 -1.78 -17.00 -4.21
CA ILE A 162 -3.00 -17.47 -3.53
C ILE A 162 -3.48 -16.42 -2.53
N THR A 163 -2.59 -15.82 -1.76
CA THR A 163 -2.95 -14.75 -0.79
C THR A 163 -3.51 -13.52 -1.51
N ALA A 164 -2.91 -13.11 -2.63
CA ALA A 164 -3.44 -12.02 -3.44
C ALA A 164 -4.84 -12.34 -3.98
N GLY A 165 -5.07 -13.58 -4.41
CA GLY A 165 -6.38 -14.07 -4.84
C GLY A 165 -7.41 -14.05 -3.71
N ILE A 166 -7.05 -14.52 -2.52
CA ILE A 166 -7.91 -14.51 -1.32
C ILE A 166 -8.24 -13.06 -0.92
N MET A 167 -7.26 -12.14 -0.94
CA MET A 167 -7.50 -10.72 -0.68
C MET A 167 -8.51 -10.11 -1.64
N GLY A 168 -8.37 -10.41 -2.95
CA GLY A 168 -9.31 -9.94 -3.96
C GLY A 168 -10.71 -10.50 -3.77
N TRP A 169 -10.82 -11.80 -3.45
CA TRP A 169 -12.10 -12.46 -3.20
C TRP A 169 -12.78 -11.97 -1.92
N ALA A 170 -12.02 -11.77 -0.84
CA ALA A 170 -12.51 -11.27 0.44
C ALA A 170 -12.74 -9.74 0.46
N GLY A 171 -12.45 -9.03 -0.64
CA GLY A 171 -12.61 -7.57 -0.71
C GLY A 171 -11.67 -6.80 0.22
N VAL A 172 -10.55 -7.39 0.62
CA VAL A 172 -9.58 -6.72 1.51
C VAL A 172 -8.76 -5.72 0.71
N PRO A 173 -8.86 -4.40 1.00
CA PRO A 173 -8.15 -3.39 0.25
C PRO A 173 -6.64 -3.44 0.49
N LEU A 174 -5.87 -3.06 -0.52
CA LEU A 174 -4.43 -2.85 -0.41
C LEU A 174 -4.15 -1.63 0.45
N LYS A 175 -3.75 -1.87 1.70
CA LYS A 175 -3.30 -0.87 2.68
C LYS A 175 -1.85 -1.18 3.05
N PRO A 176 -1.10 -0.23 3.66
CA PRO A 176 0.26 -0.51 4.13
C PRO A 176 0.38 -1.78 5.00
N SER A 177 -0.60 -2.01 5.88
CA SER A 177 -0.65 -3.21 6.74
C SER A 177 -0.84 -4.51 5.95
N THR A 178 -1.67 -4.52 4.90
CA THR A 178 -1.92 -5.73 4.09
C THR A 178 -0.77 -6.02 3.12
N VAL A 179 -0.04 -5.00 2.66
CA VAL A 179 1.16 -5.20 1.83
C VAL A 179 2.30 -5.82 2.64
N LEU A 180 2.40 -5.53 3.95
CA LEU A 180 3.37 -6.18 4.85
C LEU A 180 3.20 -7.70 4.91
N VAL A 181 1.98 -8.22 4.72
CA VAL A 181 1.73 -9.68 4.66
C VAL A 181 2.63 -10.35 3.64
N PHE A 182 2.76 -9.76 2.45
CA PHE A 182 3.58 -10.33 1.37
C PHE A 182 5.07 -10.37 1.74
N SER A 183 5.59 -9.31 2.37
CA SER A 183 7.00 -9.25 2.79
C SER A 183 7.30 -10.27 3.89
N VAL A 184 6.45 -10.36 4.91
CA VAL A 184 6.61 -11.28 6.03
C VAL A 184 6.48 -12.72 5.55
N ALA A 185 5.43 -13.02 4.79
CA ALA A 185 5.17 -14.36 4.27
C ALA A 185 6.28 -14.84 3.34
N LEU A 186 6.80 -13.96 2.46
CA LEU A 186 7.92 -14.28 1.60
C LEU A 186 9.16 -14.65 2.40
N GLY A 187 9.51 -13.87 3.41
CA GLY A 187 10.67 -14.14 4.26
C GLY A 187 10.60 -15.49 4.96
N ILE A 188 9.43 -15.82 5.54
CA ILE A 188 9.22 -17.08 6.25
C ILE A 188 9.17 -18.27 5.28
N ALA A 189 8.48 -18.13 4.12
CA ALA A 189 8.42 -19.19 3.13
C ALA A 189 9.82 -19.57 2.60
N ILE A 190 10.66 -18.57 2.39
CA ILE A 190 12.05 -18.77 1.94
C ILE A 190 12.89 -19.44 3.02
N ASP A 191 12.73 -19.07 4.31
CA ASP A 191 13.42 -19.75 5.41
C ASP A 191 13.10 -21.26 5.44
N ILE A 192 11.84 -21.62 5.26
CA ILE A 192 11.41 -23.03 5.14
C ILE A 192 12.12 -23.72 3.97
N THR A 193 12.15 -23.05 2.80
CA THR A 193 12.80 -23.59 1.59
C THR A 193 14.30 -23.77 1.79
N ILE A 194 14.99 -22.78 2.40
CA ILE A 194 16.43 -22.85 2.66
C ILE A 194 16.75 -24.00 3.60
N ARG A 195 16.03 -24.15 4.70
CA ARG A 195 16.22 -25.27 5.64
C ARG A 195 16.09 -26.62 4.95
N PHE A 196 15.05 -26.78 4.15
CA PHE A 196 14.84 -28.02 3.40
C PHE A 196 15.99 -28.30 2.42
N LEU A 197 16.37 -27.31 1.62
CA LEU A 197 17.41 -27.48 0.61
C LEU A 197 18.82 -27.63 1.20
N VAL A 198 19.13 -26.98 2.31
CA VAL A 198 20.42 -27.17 3.00
C VAL A 198 20.52 -28.59 3.52
N ASN A 199 19.47 -29.11 4.17
CA ASN A 199 19.43 -30.48 4.65
C ASN A 199 19.51 -31.48 3.48
N TYR A 200 18.75 -31.25 2.40
CA TYR A 200 18.85 -32.06 1.16
C TYR A 200 20.28 -32.05 0.60
N LYS A 201 20.98 -30.94 0.59
CA LYS A 201 22.36 -30.86 0.10
C LYS A 201 23.35 -31.63 1.00
N GLN A 202 23.12 -31.62 2.31
CA GLN A 202 23.95 -32.34 3.30
C GLN A 202 23.74 -33.86 3.20
N GLU A 203 22.50 -34.29 3.00
CA GLU A 203 22.14 -35.71 2.91
C GLU A 203 22.53 -36.34 1.54
N LEU A 204 22.60 -35.54 0.47
CA LEU A 204 22.81 -36.03 -0.90
C LEU A 204 24.10 -36.88 -1.06
N PRO A 205 25.27 -36.52 -0.49
CA PRO A 205 26.46 -37.32 -0.56
C PRO A 205 26.35 -38.64 0.22
N LEU A 206 25.58 -38.66 1.32
CA LEU A 206 25.43 -39.81 2.19
C LEU A 206 24.67 -40.95 1.54
N TYR A 207 23.75 -40.64 0.62
CA TYR A 207 22.92 -41.58 -0.11
C TYR A 207 23.40 -41.78 -1.57
N SER A 208 24.70 -41.71 -1.80
CA SER A 208 25.32 -41.98 -3.12
C SER A 208 24.73 -41.16 -4.26
N ASN A 209 24.27 -39.93 -3.97
CA ASN A 209 23.57 -39.05 -4.89
C ASN A 209 22.22 -39.59 -5.42
N ASN A 210 21.60 -40.54 -4.71
CA ASN A 210 20.24 -41.01 -5.02
C ASN A 210 19.21 -39.96 -4.57
N ILE A 211 18.66 -39.20 -5.55
CA ILE A 211 17.75 -38.07 -5.30
C ILE A 211 16.49 -38.54 -4.56
N GLN A 212 15.91 -39.67 -4.95
CA GLN A 212 14.65 -40.14 -4.40
C GLN A 212 14.77 -40.50 -2.92
N GLU A 213 15.85 -41.22 -2.56
CA GLU A 213 16.15 -41.59 -1.20
C GLU A 213 16.50 -40.39 -0.34
N THR A 214 17.35 -39.47 -0.85
CA THR A 214 17.73 -38.25 -0.18
C THR A 214 16.52 -37.37 0.13
N VAL A 215 15.61 -37.17 -0.83
CA VAL A 215 14.38 -36.39 -0.61
C VAL A 215 13.50 -37.01 0.47
N SER A 216 13.34 -38.34 0.44
CA SER A 216 12.54 -39.07 1.46
C SER A 216 13.12 -38.90 2.87
N VAL A 217 14.44 -39.00 3.02
CA VAL A 217 15.13 -38.79 4.30
C VAL A 217 15.06 -37.35 4.75
N THR A 218 15.26 -36.40 3.83
CA THR A 218 15.13 -34.98 4.12
C THR A 218 13.74 -34.62 4.65
N ILE A 219 12.68 -35.15 4.04
CA ILE A 219 11.30 -34.94 4.53
C ILE A 219 11.15 -35.50 5.96
N LYS A 220 11.67 -36.68 6.26
CA LYS A 220 11.59 -37.28 7.60
C LYS A 220 12.34 -36.46 8.65
N ASN A 221 13.53 -35.96 8.31
CA ASN A 221 14.40 -35.28 9.26
C ASN A 221 13.96 -33.81 9.47
N THR A 222 13.50 -33.15 8.41
CA THR A 222 13.22 -31.69 8.43
C THR A 222 11.73 -31.37 8.46
N GLY A 223 10.89 -32.22 7.87
CA GLY A 223 9.47 -31.96 7.70
C GLY A 223 8.73 -31.70 9.00
N LEU A 224 8.97 -32.52 10.03
CA LEU A 224 8.34 -32.34 11.34
C LEU A 224 8.73 -31.01 11.99
N SER A 225 10.01 -30.65 11.90
CA SER A 225 10.51 -29.37 12.42
C SER A 225 9.87 -28.17 11.71
N ILE A 226 9.72 -28.27 10.39
CA ILE A 226 9.04 -27.22 9.58
C ILE A 226 7.59 -27.07 10.02
N VAL A 227 6.85 -28.17 10.21
CA VAL A 227 5.45 -28.13 10.65
C VAL A 227 5.32 -27.48 12.02
N TYR A 228 6.16 -27.87 13.00
CA TYR A 228 6.11 -27.25 14.32
C TYR A 228 6.43 -25.75 14.28
N THR A 229 7.44 -25.35 13.53
CA THR A 229 7.77 -23.92 13.38
C THR A 229 6.60 -23.17 12.74
N ALA A 230 5.99 -23.71 11.71
CA ALA A 230 4.84 -23.11 11.05
C ALA A 230 3.64 -22.98 12.00
N LEU A 231 3.32 -23.99 12.78
CA LEU A 231 2.23 -23.96 13.76
C LEU A 231 2.44 -22.88 14.82
N VAL A 232 3.65 -22.74 15.34
CA VAL A 232 3.99 -21.70 16.32
C VAL A 232 3.83 -20.32 15.71
N LEU A 233 4.31 -20.11 14.48
CA LEU A 233 4.18 -18.83 13.78
C LEU A 233 2.72 -18.52 13.46
N ILE A 234 1.95 -19.47 12.96
CA ILE A 234 0.51 -19.31 12.69
C ILE A 234 -0.21 -18.92 13.98
N ALA A 235 0.04 -19.63 15.10
CA ALA A 235 -0.55 -19.28 16.39
C ALA A 235 -0.20 -17.85 16.82
N GLY A 236 1.06 -17.40 16.61
CA GLY A 236 1.48 -16.04 16.88
C GLY A 236 0.74 -14.99 16.05
N PHE A 237 0.55 -15.26 14.74
CA PHE A 237 -0.17 -14.32 13.86
C PHE A 237 -1.69 -14.32 14.07
N VAL A 238 -2.28 -15.46 14.45
CA VAL A 238 -3.72 -15.54 14.78
C VAL A 238 -4.08 -14.63 15.96
N ILE A 239 -3.17 -14.39 16.89
CA ILE A 239 -3.40 -13.46 18.03
C ILE A 239 -3.74 -12.05 17.51
N PHE A 240 -3.20 -11.61 16.39
CA PHE A 240 -3.54 -10.31 15.79
C PHE A 240 -5.00 -10.20 15.35
N CYS A 241 -5.70 -11.32 15.16
CA CYS A 241 -7.13 -11.31 14.86
C CYS A 241 -7.98 -10.81 16.04
N ALA A 242 -7.45 -10.82 17.26
CA ALA A 242 -8.11 -10.28 18.46
C ALA A 242 -7.96 -8.74 18.58
N SER A 243 -7.28 -8.07 17.65
CA SER A 243 -7.08 -6.62 17.65
C SER A 243 -8.39 -5.89 17.35
N SER A 244 -8.52 -4.65 17.85
CA SER A 244 -9.61 -3.73 17.48
C SER A 244 -9.34 -2.98 16.16
N PHE A 245 -8.14 -3.07 15.60
CA PHE A 245 -7.74 -2.37 14.39
C PHE A 245 -7.83 -3.27 13.15
N GLY A 246 -8.71 -2.93 12.21
CA GLY A 246 -9.00 -3.76 11.04
C GLY A 246 -7.78 -4.11 10.17
N GLY A 247 -6.78 -3.22 10.10
CA GLY A 247 -5.52 -3.49 9.40
C GLY A 247 -4.69 -4.58 10.07
N THR A 248 -4.66 -4.63 11.40
CA THR A 248 -3.98 -5.68 12.19
C THR A 248 -4.72 -7.00 12.10
N ILE A 249 -6.06 -6.98 12.12
CA ILE A 249 -6.88 -8.19 11.92
C ILE A 249 -6.57 -8.80 10.55
N ALA A 250 -6.59 -7.98 9.50
CA ALA A 250 -6.27 -8.41 8.14
C ALA A 250 -4.85 -8.99 8.05
N LEU A 251 -3.87 -8.33 8.67
CA LEU A 251 -2.50 -8.83 8.73
C LEU A 251 -2.44 -10.21 9.42
N GLY A 252 -3.12 -10.39 10.54
CA GLY A 252 -3.11 -11.62 11.31
C GLY A 252 -3.64 -12.83 10.51
N TRP A 253 -4.88 -12.75 10.03
CA TRP A 253 -5.49 -13.89 9.36
C TRP A 253 -4.89 -14.16 7.97
N LEU A 254 -4.57 -13.10 7.19
CA LEU A 254 -3.93 -13.27 5.88
C LEU A 254 -2.55 -13.92 6.01
N THR A 255 -1.72 -13.45 6.95
CA THR A 255 -0.40 -14.06 7.17
C THR A 255 -0.54 -15.50 7.63
N SER A 256 -1.48 -15.81 8.52
CA SER A 256 -1.71 -17.18 8.98
C SER A 256 -2.10 -18.12 7.84
N VAL A 257 -3.02 -17.70 6.98
CA VAL A 257 -3.41 -18.48 5.78
C VAL A 257 -2.23 -18.63 4.83
N THR A 258 -1.49 -17.55 4.58
CA THR A 258 -0.31 -17.58 3.70
C THR A 258 0.76 -18.56 4.21
N LEU A 259 1.02 -18.56 5.52
CA LEU A 259 1.98 -19.48 6.15
C LEU A 259 1.53 -20.93 6.05
N LEU A 260 0.24 -21.20 6.22
CA LEU A 260 -0.32 -22.53 6.05
C LEU A 260 -0.11 -23.03 4.61
N VAL A 261 -0.46 -22.20 3.63
CA VAL A 261 -0.26 -22.52 2.21
C VAL A 261 1.22 -22.67 1.88
N ALA A 262 2.09 -21.77 2.40
CA ALA A 262 3.53 -21.84 2.17
C ALA A 262 4.15 -23.11 2.74
N THR A 263 3.74 -23.51 3.93
CA THR A 263 4.20 -24.76 4.56
C THR A 263 3.80 -25.98 3.73
N PHE A 264 2.53 -26.01 3.29
CA PHE A 264 2.04 -27.10 2.46
C PHE A 264 2.76 -27.15 1.10
N THR A 265 2.92 -26.02 0.41
CA THR A 265 3.65 -25.93 -0.86
C THR A 265 5.11 -26.33 -0.72
N ASN A 266 5.78 -25.91 0.34
CA ASN A 266 7.17 -26.28 0.55
C ASN A 266 7.36 -27.75 0.94
N LEU A 267 6.43 -28.35 1.67
CA LEU A 267 6.54 -29.77 2.04
C LEU A 267 6.11 -30.72 0.93
N VAL A 268 5.23 -30.31 0.03
CA VAL A 268 4.70 -31.15 -1.04
C VAL A 268 5.34 -30.82 -2.39
N LEU A 269 5.25 -29.56 -2.81
CA LEU A 269 5.64 -29.16 -4.15
C LEU A 269 7.16 -29.09 -4.32
N LEU A 270 7.90 -28.59 -3.32
CA LEU A 270 9.36 -28.50 -3.40
C LEU A 270 10.02 -29.88 -3.58
N PRO A 271 9.70 -30.91 -2.79
CA PRO A 271 10.20 -32.27 -3.02
C PRO A 271 9.86 -32.82 -4.40
N VAL A 272 8.62 -32.63 -4.85
CA VAL A 272 8.18 -33.07 -6.18
C VAL A 272 8.99 -32.40 -7.29
N LEU A 273 9.19 -31.10 -7.21
CA LEU A 273 10.00 -30.34 -8.19
C LEU A 273 11.46 -30.83 -8.18
N LEU A 274 12.03 -31.12 -7.01
CA LEU A 274 13.38 -31.65 -6.91
C LEU A 274 13.49 -33.05 -7.59
N LEU A 275 12.48 -33.91 -7.45
CA LEU A 275 12.46 -35.22 -8.13
C LEU A 275 12.39 -35.10 -9.65
N PHE A 276 11.70 -34.05 -10.16
CA PHE A 276 11.56 -33.85 -11.61
C PHE A 276 12.77 -33.15 -12.24
N PHE A 277 13.31 -32.13 -11.59
CA PHE A 277 14.30 -31.18 -12.18
C PHE A 277 15.73 -31.41 -11.71
N ALA A 278 15.95 -32.14 -10.61
CA ALA A 278 17.31 -32.39 -10.17
C ALA A 278 18.05 -33.28 -11.18
N PRO A 279 19.31 -33.02 -11.49
CA PRO A 279 20.05 -33.77 -12.50
C PRO A 279 20.22 -35.21 -12.05
N LYS A 280 19.57 -36.12 -12.75
CA LYS A 280 19.92 -37.55 -12.65
C LYS A 280 21.35 -37.69 -13.16
N LYS A 281 22.31 -37.85 -12.27
CA LYS A 281 23.66 -38.26 -12.67
C LYS A 281 23.56 -39.66 -13.24
N LYS A 282 23.91 -39.81 -14.54
CA LYS A 282 24.22 -41.09 -15.14
C LYS A 282 25.45 -41.71 -14.47
#